data_27e31908b7ebec8c44b7d811bce57a65
#
_entry.id   27e31908b7ebec8c44b7d811bce57a65
#
_cell.length_a   1.000
_cell.length_b   1.000
_cell.length_c   1.000
_cell.angle_alpha   90.00
_cell.angle_beta   90.00
_cell.angle_gamma   90.00
#
_symmetry.space_group_name_H-M   'P 1'
#
loop_
_entity.id
_entity.type
_entity.pdbx_description
1 polymer ?
#
loop_
_entity_poly.entity_id
_entity_poly.type
_entity_poly.pdbx_seq_one_letter_code
_entity_poly.pdbx_strand_id
1 'polypeptide(L)'
;MAGGRTPALMLPALAGTFCFAVLLVASDYYPRGNPHAHFQNPQQCPKCHIYHRSQLEPERISTEADAVCLGCHRKESLGRSHPVNVRPREKYWKMKVPPDFRLDDDGRIMCLTCHTAHGAYLSTVKSFPKAVPFPTNSSGGPYYKTFFLRRSSPTLGAAILCDACHEKL
;
A
#
# COMPACT_ATOMS: atom_id res chain seq x y z
N MET A 1 5.51 -59.81 -43.79
CA MET A 1 5.50 -58.32 -43.80
C MET A 1 4.55 -57.88 -42.69
N ALA A 2 5.10 -57.50 -41.55
CA ALA A 2 4.30 -57.15 -40.36
C ALA A 2 4.36 -55.62 -40.18
N GLY A 3 3.20 -54.98 -40.31
CA GLY A 3 3.06 -53.54 -40.13
C GLY A 3 2.84 -53.22 -38.63
N GLY A 4 3.83 -52.61 -38.01
CA GLY A 4 3.76 -52.10 -36.65
C GLY A 4 2.94 -50.80 -36.62
N ARG A 5 1.86 -50.78 -35.81
CA ARG A 5 1.16 -49.56 -35.43
C ARG A 5 1.71 -49.09 -34.11
N THR A 6 2.35 -47.91 -34.09
CA THR A 6 2.68 -47.19 -32.89
C THR A 6 1.46 -46.50 -32.28
N PRO A 7 1.24 -46.60 -30.96
CA PRO A 7 0.18 -45.87 -30.32
C PRO A 7 0.57 -44.40 -30.10
N ALA A 8 -0.31 -43.51 -30.52
CA ALA A 8 -0.18 -42.08 -30.25
C ALA A 8 -0.41 -41.84 -28.74
N LEU A 9 0.59 -41.25 -28.09
CA LEU A 9 0.46 -40.74 -26.73
C LEU A 9 -0.46 -39.52 -26.73
N MET A 10 -1.61 -39.63 -26.11
CA MET A 10 -2.41 -38.47 -25.69
C MET A 10 -1.82 -37.88 -24.40
N LEU A 11 -1.21 -36.75 -24.50
CA LEU A 11 -1.04 -35.79 -23.42
C LEU A 11 -1.30 -34.42 -24.01
N PRO A 12 -2.39 -33.75 -23.68
CA PRO A 12 -2.33 -32.60 -22.81
C PRO A 12 -3.68 -32.28 -22.12
N ALA A 13 -3.84 -32.58 -20.89
CA ALA A 13 -5.01 -32.08 -20.14
C ALA A 13 -4.71 -31.54 -18.71
N LEU A 14 -3.45 -31.54 -18.30
CA LEU A 14 -3.10 -31.17 -16.92
C LEU A 14 -2.56 -29.73 -16.76
N ALA A 15 -2.22 -29.02 -17.83
CA ALA A 15 -1.64 -27.68 -17.73
C ALA A 15 -2.70 -26.56 -17.51
N GLY A 16 -3.96 -26.79 -17.89
CA GLY A 16 -5.02 -25.77 -17.80
C GLY A 16 -5.59 -25.56 -16.40
N THR A 17 -5.57 -26.60 -15.57
CA THR A 17 -6.27 -26.57 -14.26
C THR A 17 -5.44 -25.84 -13.18
N PHE A 18 -4.13 -25.80 -13.30
CA PHE A 18 -3.26 -25.17 -12.31
C PHE A 18 -3.29 -23.64 -12.38
N CYS A 19 -3.46 -23.05 -13.57
CA CYS A 19 -3.56 -21.57 -13.71
C CYS A 19 -4.88 -21.03 -13.14
N PHE A 20 -5.97 -21.78 -13.20
CA PHE A 20 -7.26 -21.32 -12.66
C PHE A 20 -7.31 -21.33 -11.14
N ALA A 21 -6.64 -22.28 -10.48
CA ALA A 21 -6.58 -22.35 -9.02
C ALA A 21 -5.78 -21.19 -8.40
N VAL A 22 -4.72 -20.72 -9.05
CA VAL A 22 -3.91 -19.60 -8.56
C VAL A 22 -4.65 -18.27 -8.66
N LEU A 23 -5.51 -18.09 -9.66
CA LEU A 23 -6.33 -16.88 -9.82
C LEU A 23 -7.45 -16.78 -8.78
N LEU A 24 -7.98 -17.91 -8.30
CA LEU A 24 -9.04 -17.92 -7.29
C LEU A 24 -8.51 -17.62 -5.87
N VAL A 25 -7.26 -17.97 -5.56
CA VAL A 25 -6.65 -17.68 -4.25
C VAL A 25 -6.24 -16.22 -4.11
N ALA A 26 -5.95 -15.53 -5.21
CA ALA A 26 -5.59 -14.11 -5.19
C ALA A 26 -6.80 -13.19 -4.92
N SER A 27 -8.04 -13.64 -5.17
CA SER A 27 -9.23 -12.81 -4.98
C SER A 27 -9.68 -12.68 -3.52
N ASP A 28 -9.28 -13.61 -2.63
CA ASP A 28 -9.68 -13.60 -1.22
C ASP A 28 -8.74 -12.79 -0.32
N TYR A 29 -7.60 -12.31 -0.84
CA TYR A 29 -6.63 -11.55 -0.05
C TYR A 29 -7.00 -10.08 0.17
N TYR A 30 -7.99 -9.57 -0.57
CA TYR A 30 -8.49 -8.21 -0.36
C TYR A 30 -9.87 -8.27 0.30
N PRO A 31 -9.98 -7.89 1.60
CA PRO A 31 -11.28 -7.84 2.25
C PRO A 31 -12.19 -6.90 1.46
N ARG A 32 -13.39 -7.39 1.15
CA ARG A 32 -14.46 -6.60 0.53
C ARG A 32 -14.61 -5.32 1.32
N GLY A 33 -14.45 -4.18 0.66
CA GLY A 33 -14.55 -2.85 1.30
C GLY A 33 -13.24 -2.08 1.44
N ASN A 34 -12.10 -2.56 0.90
CA ASN A 34 -10.89 -1.75 0.81
C ASN A 34 -11.12 -0.58 -0.16
N PRO A 35 -11.18 0.69 0.31
CA PRO A 35 -11.43 1.84 -0.54
C PRO A 35 -10.29 2.11 -1.53
N HIS A 36 -9.09 1.58 -1.26
CA HIS A 36 -7.91 1.73 -2.12
C HIS A 36 -7.65 0.52 -3.04
N ALA A 37 -8.59 -0.42 -3.15
CA ALA A 37 -8.44 -1.61 -4.00
C ALA A 37 -8.15 -1.25 -5.48
N HIS A 38 -8.65 -0.11 -5.95
CA HIS A 38 -8.42 0.36 -7.32
C HIS A 38 -6.95 0.68 -7.62
N PHE A 39 -6.11 0.99 -6.61
CA PHE A 39 -4.67 1.19 -6.80
C PHE A 39 -3.90 -0.10 -7.08
N GLN A 40 -4.53 -1.26 -6.98
CA GLN A 40 -3.95 -2.52 -7.42
C GLN A 40 -3.99 -2.69 -8.95
N ASN A 41 -4.76 -1.87 -9.66
CA ASN A 41 -4.81 -1.88 -11.11
C ASN A 41 -3.52 -1.23 -11.66
N PRO A 42 -2.72 -1.94 -12.50
CA PRO A 42 -1.49 -1.40 -13.09
C PRO A 42 -1.67 -0.09 -13.86
N GLN A 43 -2.86 0.16 -14.40
CA GLN A 43 -3.17 1.43 -15.08
C GLN A 43 -3.15 2.65 -14.15
N GLN A 44 -3.18 2.44 -12.83
CA GLN A 44 -3.07 3.51 -11.85
C GLN A 44 -1.63 3.85 -11.46
N CYS A 45 -0.67 2.95 -11.73
CA CYS A 45 0.74 3.12 -11.34
C CYS A 45 1.34 4.47 -11.79
N PRO A 46 1.13 4.92 -13.05
CA PRO A 46 1.70 6.19 -13.54
C PRO A 46 1.17 7.44 -12.82
N LYS A 47 0.08 7.32 -12.06
CA LYS A 47 -0.46 8.47 -11.32
C LYS A 47 0.39 8.87 -10.12
N CYS A 48 1.19 7.94 -9.60
CA CYS A 48 2.01 8.16 -8.43
C CYS A 48 3.49 7.87 -8.69
N HIS A 49 3.81 6.90 -9.55
CA HIS A 49 5.17 6.46 -9.81
C HIS A 49 5.72 7.08 -11.09
N ILE A 50 7.03 7.33 -11.07
CA ILE A 50 7.77 7.81 -12.23
C ILE A 50 8.24 6.61 -13.06
N TYR A 51 8.18 6.77 -14.37
CA TYR A 51 8.68 5.80 -15.34
C TYR A 51 9.90 6.38 -16.06
N HIS A 52 10.97 5.62 -16.12
CA HIS A 52 12.13 5.92 -16.95
C HIS A 52 12.28 4.85 -18.02
N ARG A 53 12.32 5.25 -19.31
CA ARG A 53 12.41 4.34 -20.45
C ARG A 53 11.40 3.19 -20.39
N SER A 54 10.15 3.51 -20.05
CA SER A 54 9.04 2.55 -19.86
C SER A 54 9.22 1.55 -18.71
N GLN A 55 10.22 1.74 -17.86
CA GLN A 55 10.40 0.97 -16.64
C GLN A 55 9.90 1.75 -15.45
N LEU A 56 9.12 1.08 -14.58
CA LEU A 56 8.66 1.64 -13.33
C LEU A 56 9.85 1.85 -12.38
N GLU A 57 9.97 3.05 -11.83
CA GLU A 57 10.90 3.37 -10.73
C GLU A 57 10.10 3.38 -9.41
N PRO A 58 10.04 2.26 -8.69
CA PRO A 58 9.14 2.11 -7.53
C PRO A 58 9.53 3.03 -6.36
N GLU A 59 10.77 3.47 -6.32
CA GLU A 59 11.30 4.34 -5.25
C GLU A 59 11.04 5.83 -5.52
N ARG A 60 10.74 6.20 -6.77
CA ARG A 60 10.49 7.60 -7.15
C ARG A 60 9.00 7.86 -7.24
N ILE A 61 8.57 8.88 -6.51
CA ILE A 61 7.15 9.27 -6.45
C ILE A 61 7.00 10.67 -7.10
N SER A 62 6.03 10.77 -7.99
CA SER A 62 5.66 12.03 -8.63
C SER A 62 5.26 13.09 -7.60
N THR A 63 5.67 14.34 -7.84
CA THR A 63 5.25 15.50 -7.06
C THR A 63 3.74 15.75 -7.11
N GLU A 64 3.07 15.17 -8.11
CA GLU A 64 1.61 15.28 -8.30
C GLU A 64 0.81 14.18 -7.60
N ALA A 65 1.48 13.22 -6.93
CA ALA A 65 0.81 12.09 -6.29
C ALA A 65 -0.25 12.53 -5.25
N ASP A 66 -0.03 13.65 -4.55
CA ASP A 66 -0.99 14.19 -3.59
C ASP A 66 -2.30 14.63 -4.24
N ALA A 67 -2.28 15.07 -5.50
CA ALA A 67 -3.50 15.43 -6.24
C ALA A 67 -4.41 14.20 -6.45
N VAL A 68 -3.83 13.01 -6.61
CA VAL A 68 -4.60 11.76 -6.71
C VAL A 68 -5.34 11.48 -5.41
N CYS A 69 -4.69 11.68 -4.26
CA CYS A 69 -5.29 11.51 -2.94
C CYS A 69 -6.42 12.52 -2.71
N LEU A 70 -6.16 13.79 -3.04
CA LEU A 70 -7.11 14.90 -2.86
C LEU A 70 -8.30 14.82 -3.80
N GLY A 71 -8.25 13.99 -4.85
CA GLY A 71 -9.41 13.71 -5.70
C GLY A 71 -10.57 13.03 -4.94
N CYS A 72 -10.27 12.32 -3.83
CA CYS A 72 -11.26 11.69 -2.97
C CYS A 72 -11.23 12.23 -1.53
N HIS A 73 -10.05 12.57 -1.01
CA HIS A 73 -9.89 13.11 0.34
C HIS A 73 -9.94 14.64 0.31
N ARG A 74 -10.93 15.20 0.98
CA ARG A 74 -11.04 16.66 1.07
C ARG A 74 -9.94 17.22 1.97
N LYS A 75 -9.29 18.28 1.52
CA LYS A 75 -8.21 18.95 2.27
C LYS A 75 -8.64 19.34 3.68
N GLU A 76 -9.88 19.75 3.85
CA GLU A 76 -10.47 20.16 5.14
C GLU A 76 -10.57 18.99 6.14
N SER A 77 -10.64 17.76 5.64
CA SER A 77 -10.74 16.54 6.48
C SER A 77 -9.38 16.01 6.96
N LEU A 78 -8.27 16.54 6.43
CA LEU A 78 -6.92 16.03 6.73
C LEU A 78 -6.40 16.49 8.10
N GLY A 79 -7.04 17.47 8.73
CA GLY A 79 -6.58 18.05 9.98
C GLY A 79 -5.34 18.93 9.82
N ARG A 80 -5.00 19.66 10.90
CA ARG A 80 -3.88 20.64 10.90
C ARG A 80 -2.50 20.00 11.04
N SER A 81 -2.43 18.73 11.39
CA SER A 81 -1.19 18.00 11.66
C SER A 81 -0.57 17.30 10.46
N HIS A 82 -1.10 17.53 9.26
CA HIS A 82 -0.57 16.94 8.02
C HIS A 82 0.38 17.91 7.32
N PRO A 83 1.70 17.81 7.56
CA PRO A 83 2.69 18.69 6.95
C PRO A 83 3.01 18.23 5.52
N VAL A 84 2.08 18.40 4.57
CA VAL A 84 2.33 18.10 3.16
C VAL A 84 2.94 19.29 2.43
N ASN A 85 3.66 18.99 1.34
CA ASN A 85 4.34 19.98 0.49
C ASN A 85 5.42 20.82 1.21
N VAL A 86 6.04 20.24 2.24
CA VAL A 86 7.08 20.86 3.05
C VAL A 86 8.37 20.06 2.93
N ARG A 87 9.49 20.73 2.70
CA ARG A 87 10.81 20.10 2.77
C ARG A 87 11.25 19.95 4.22
N PRO A 88 11.60 18.74 4.65
CA PRO A 88 12.19 18.53 5.97
C PRO A 88 13.45 19.40 6.12
N ARG A 89 13.57 20.12 7.23
CA ARG A 89 14.71 20.99 7.51
C ARG A 89 15.57 20.39 8.61
N GLU A 90 16.47 19.49 8.24
CA GLU A 90 17.39 18.82 9.18
C GLU A 90 18.19 19.78 10.04
N LYS A 91 18.64 20.90 9.46
CA LYS A 91 19.50 21.88 10.13
C LYS A 91 18.86 22.55 11.34
N TYR A 92 17.54 22.78 11.31
CA TYR A 92 16.86 23.54 12.38
C TYR A 92 16.20 22.65 13.43
N TRP A 93 15.81 21.41 13.07
CA TRP A 93 14.98 20.57 13.92
C TRP A 93 15.64 19.24 14.26
N LYS A 94 16.92 19.05 13.89
CA LYS A 94 17.61 17.74 13.99
C LYS A 94 16.76 16.59 13.40
N MET A 95 15.94 16.95 12.41
CA MET A 95 15.03 16.03 11.78
C MET A 95 15.80 15.06 10.90
N LYS A 96 15.65 13.78 11.13
CA LYS A 96 16.19 12.74 10.27
C LYS A 96 15.02 11.98 9.64
N VAL A 97 14.84 12.14 8.33
CA VAL A 97 13.80 11.39 7.62
C VAL A 97 14.23 9.92 7.53
N PRO A 98 13.46 8.98 8.08
CA PRO A 98 13.77 7.56 7.96
C PRO A 98 13.74 7.11 6.50
N PRO A 99 14.56 6.13 6.09
CA PRO A 99 14.63 5.69 4.70
C PRO A 99 13.34 5.04 4.17
N ASP A 100 12.48 4.55 5.06
CA ASP A 100 11.16 4.03 4.71
C ASP A 100 10.08 5.11 4.53
N PHE A 101 10.38 6.37 4.90
CA PHE A 101 9.50 7.51 4.68
C PHE A 101 9.86 8.16 3.36
N ARG A 102 9.01 7.94 2.37
CA ARG A 102 9.23 8.45 1.03
C ARG A 102 8.89 9.93 0.95
N LEU A 103 9.76 10.67 0.30
CA LEU A 103 9.50 12.04 -0.12
C LEU A 103 9.15 12.03 -1.61
N ASP A 104 8.59 13.13 -2.11
CA ASP A 104 8.44 13.32 -3.54
C ASP A 104 9.79 13.54 -4.22
N ASP A 105 9.77 13.64 -5.55
CA ASP A 105 10.99 13.82 -6.36
C ASP A 105 11.70 15.16 -6.09
N ASP A 106 11.00 16.13 -5.48
CA ASP A 106 11.55 17.40 -4.99
C ASP A 106 12.03 17.34 -3.54
N GLY A 107 11.94 16.19 -2.87
CA GLY A 107 12.30 16.01 -1.47
C GLY A 107 11.32 16.65 -0.48
N ARG A 108 10.03 16.71 -0.82
CA ARG A 108 8.98 17.25 0.05
C ARG A 108 8.17 16.12 0.70
N ILE A 109 7.67 16.42 1.88
CA ILE A 109 6.69 15.54 2.56
C ILE A 109 5.38 15.55 1.76
N MET A 110 4.85 14.37 1.51
CA MET A 110 3.61 14.12 0.79
C MET A 110 2.69 13.20 1.59
N CYS A 111 1.47 12.96 1.13
CA CYS A 111 0.57 12.00 1.76
C CYS A 111 1.21 10.62 1.90
N LEU A 112 1.93 10.17 0.87
CA LEU A 112 2.61 8.88 0.84
C LEU A 112 3.86 8.80 1.72
N THR A 113 4.31 9.89 2.32
CA THR A 113 5.37 9.85 3.34
C THR A 113 4.91 9.11 4.58
N CYS A 114 3.67 9.33 5.02
CA CYS A 114 3.08 8.70 6.21
C CYS A 114 2.13 7.55 5.88
N HIS A 115 1.53 7.55 4.69
CA HIS A 115 0.59 6.53 4.25
C HIS A 115 1.16 5.63 3.16
N THR A 116 0.55 4.47 2.96
CA THR A 116 0.86 3.55 1.86
C THR A 116 -0.38 3.39 0.98
N ALA A 117 -0.23 3.50 -0.35
CA ALA A 117 -1.35 3.23 -1.26
C ALA A 117 -1.63 1.72 -1.41
N HIS A 118 -0.61 0.88 -1.21
CA HIS A 118 -0.65 -0.57 -1.40
C HIS A 118 -0.67 -1.36 -0.09
N GLY A 119 -0.86 -0.69 1.05
CA GLY A 119 -0.90 -1.32 2.36
C GLY A 119 -2.18 -2.12 2.62
N ALA A 120 -2.16 -2.95 3.63
CA ALA A 120 -3.35 -3.66 4.10
C ALA A 120 -4.36 -2.66 4.68
N TYR A 121 -5.64 -2.83 4.33
CA TYR A 121 -6.73 -2.01 4.89
C TYR A 121 -7.04 -2.39 6.34
N LEU A 122 -6.96 -3.68 6.64
CA LEU A 122 -7.26 -4.24 7.97
C LEU A 122 -6.05 -4.97 8.53
N SER A 123 -5.92 -4.97 9.85
CA SER A 123 -4.91 -5.69 10.61
C SER A 123 -5.53 -6.29 11.88
N THR A 124 -4.98 -7.37 12.37
CA THR A 124 -5.30 -7.92 13.70
C THR A 124 -4.66 -7.09 14.82
N VAL A 125 -3.71 -6.23 14.49
CA VAL A 125 -3.06 -5.31 15.43
C VAL A 125 -3.75 -3.96 15.39
N LYS A 126 -4.05 -3.40 16.57
CA LYS A 126 -4.62 -2.05 16.68
C LYS A 126 -3.62 -0.99 16.19
N SER A 127 -4.09 -0.09 15.35
CA SER A 127 -3.30 1.08 14.92
C SER A 127 -3.31 2.22 15.93
N PHE A 128 -4.31 2.22 16.85
CA PHE A 128 -4.50 3.28 17.84
C PHE A 128 -5.02 2.69 19.16
N PRO A 129 -4.75 3.34 20.30
CA PRO A 129 -5.20 2.86 21.61
C PRO A 129 -6.72 2.64 21.69
N LYS A 130 -7.48 3.54 21.08
CA LYS A 130 -8.96 3.51 21.07
C LYS A 130 -9.54 2.93 19.77
N ALA A 131 -8.77 2.16 19.01
CA ALA A 131 -9.27 1.54 17.78
C ALA A 131 -10.40 0.57 18.07
N VAL A 132 -11.52 0.74 17.35
CA VAL A 132 -12.70 -0.12 17.45
C VAL A 132 -12.59 -1.23 16.41
N PRO A 133 -13.00 -2.47 16.74
CA PRO A 133 -13.04 -3.55 15.76
C PRO A 133 -13.87 -3.17 14.54
N PHE A 134 -13.35 -3.50 13.37
CA PHE A 134 -14.06 -3.34 12.10
C PHE A 134 -15.00 -4.53 11.92
N PRO A 135 -16.29 -4.30 11.61
CA PRO A 135 -17.24 -5.39 11.40
C PRO A 135 -16.80 -6.25 10.21
N THR A 136 -16.46 -7.49 10.47
CA THR A 136 -16.13 -8.49 9.45
C THR A 136 -16.88 -9.77 9.74
N ASN A 137 -17.19 -10.53 8.69
CA ASN A 137 -17.73 -11.88 8.83
C ASN A 137 -16.60 -12.95 8.90
N SER A 138 -15.36 -12.51 9.05
CA SER A 138 -14.18 -13.38 9.07
C SER A 138 -14.00 -14.02 10.45
N SER A 139 -13.75 -15.31 10.49
CA SER A 139 -13.51 -16.10 11.71
C SER A 139 -12.14 -15.89 12.36
N GLY A 140 -11.28 -15.03 11.77
CA GLY A 140 -9.89 -14.87 12.18
C GLY A 140 -9.62 -13.92 13.36
N GLY A 141 -10.64 -13.47 14.08
CA GLY A 141 -10.50 -12.56 15.24
C GLY A 141 -10.89 -11.11 14.90
N PRO A 142 -10.72 -10.17 15.85
CA PRO A 142 -11.03 -8.77 15.61
C PRO A 142 -10.02 -8.15 14.64
N TYR A 143 -10.52 -7.44 13.64
CA TYR A 143 -9.73 -6.66 12.71
C TYR A 143 -9.92 -5.17 12.98
N TYR A 144 -8.88 -4.39 12.73
CA TYR A 144 -8.86 -2.94 12.93
C TYR A 144 -8.42 -2.25 11.64
N LYS A 145 -8.95 -1.05 11.35
CA LYS A 145 -8.48 -0.24 10.23
C LYS A 145 -7.04 0.20 10.47
N THR A 146 -6.19 0.01 9.46
CA THR A 146 -4.79 0.46 9.50
C THR A 146 -4.64 1.94 9.21
N PHE A 147 -5.66 2.55 8.58
CA PHE A 147 -5.58 3.89 7.98
C PHE A 147 -4.42 4.01 6.97
N PHE A 148 -3.94 2.85 6.49
CA PHE A 148 -2.79 2.77 5.59
C PHE A 148 -1.53 3.47 6.12
N LEU A 149 -1.37 3.59 7.42
CA LEU A 149 -0.21 4.21 8.03
C LEU A 149 1.03 3.32 7.88
N ARG A 150 2.17 3.91 7.50
CA ARG A 150 3.46 3.20 7.45
C ARG A 150 3.89 2.69 8.80
N ARG A 151 3.61 3.48 9.85
CA ARG A 151 3.84 3.11 11.23
C ARG A 151 2.61 3.44 12.06
N SER A 152 2.27 2.55 12.94
CA SER A 152 1.22 2.74 13.94
C SER A 152 1.55 1.95 15.20
N SER A 153 0.96 2.34 16.32
CA SER A 153 1.21 1.70 17.60
C SER A 153 -0.08 1.53 18.39
N PRO A 154 -0.31 0.38 19.01
CA PRO A 154 -1.44 0.18 19.92
C PRO A 154 -1.47 1.16 21.08
N THR A 155 -0.31 1.72 21.49
CA THR A 155 -0.15 2.63 22.61
C THR A 155 -0.01 4.08 22.19
N LEU A 156 0.81 4.38 21.19
CA LEU A 156 1.12 5.74 20.76
C LEU A 156 0.27 6.20 19.56
N GLY A 157 -0.40 5.27 18.88
CA GLY A 157 -1.17 5.59 17.68
C GLY A 157 -0.28 6.18 16.58
N ALA A 158 -0.71 7.30 15.98
CA ALA A 158 0.01 7.99 14.93
C ALA A 158 1.21 8.82 15.44
N ALA A 159 1.36 9.04 16.74
CA ALA A 159 2.50 9.80 17.28
C ALA A 159 3.83 9.17 16.88
N ILE A 160 3.88 7.85 16.72
CA ILE A 160 5.08 7.14 16.25
C ILE A 160 5.56 7.60 14.85
N LEU A 161 4.69 8.18 14.03
CA LEU A 161 5.09 8.80 12.76
C LEU A 161 5.83 10.11 12.98
N CYS A 162 5.39 10.91 13.95
CA CYS A 162 6.05 12.16 14.34
C CYS A 162 7.42 11.86 14.97
N ASP A 163 7.45 10.91 15.91
CA ASP A 163 8.67 10.49 16.61
C ASP A 163 9.72 9.91 15.66
N ALA A 164 9.29 9.37 14.53
CA ALA A 164 10.18 8.80 13.53
C ALA A 164 11.10 9.84 12.87
N CYS A 165 10.62 11.08 12.72
CA CYS A 165 11.38 12.20 12.17
C CYS A 165 11.90 13.15 13.25
N HIS A 166 11.14 13.30 14.33
CA HIS A 166 11.49 14.15 15.47
C HIS A 166 12.01 13.26 16.59
N GLU A 167 13.30 13.36 16.91
CA GLU A 167 13.89 12.60 18.01
C GLU A 167 13.20 13.01 19.33
N LYS A 168 12.21 12.25 19.75
CA LYS A 168 11.43 12.41 21.00
C LYS A 168 10.86 13.83 21.19
N LEU A 169 9.66 14.05 20.65
CA LEU A 169 8.80 15.14 21.12
C LEU A 169 8.37 14.88 22.56
#